data_62b8e65b86653286069b9fe03d3681de
#
_entry.id   62b8e65b86653286069b9fe03d3681de
#
_cell.length_a   1.000
_cell.length_b   1.000
_cell.length_c   1.000
_cell.angle_alpha   90.00
_cell.angle_beta   90.00
_cell.angle_gamma   90.00
#
_symmetry.space_group_name_H-M   'P 1'
#
loop_
_entity.id
_entity.type
_entity.pdbx_description
1 polymer ?
#
loop_
_entity_poly.entity_id
_entity_poly.type
_entity_poly.pdbx_seq_one_letter_code
_entity_poly.pdbx_strand_id
1 'polypeptide(L)'
;MTYPYQKILPLEFENPDSNQLLTESYKTLGALHSVLCRGIEFTSKNQFPIVEPYSGNIPEMFCSVHRLRKKPDSLLRGICAHYYTSDSNIEPFWNYPFRYLQWLRKIGYVISTDFSIYTNMVLIQKLWNSFRNKLMSAFYQRNGVNLIPAPSWGDLDNIELYMEGWPKDSLIAVNSTGIGQDKQCRHIWLDGYYAMLDILKPIHILRYGAYMEGERKDISTYYPNNNKPGYRYGS
;
A
#
# COMPACT_ATOMS: atom_id res chain seq x y z
N MET A 1 18.97 -18.88 31.30
CA MET A 1 18.38 -17.58 31.63
C MET A 1 17.20 -17.40 30.70
N THR A 2 15.99 -17.60 31.22
CA THR A 2 14.76 -17.39 30.47
C THR A 2 14.43 -15.89 30.56
N TYR A 3 14.34 -15.21 29.44
CA TYR A 3 13.91 -13.81 29.38
C TYR A 3 12.46 -13.72 29.85
N PRO A 4 12.12 -12.87 30.83
CA PRO A 4 10.79 -12.81 31.45
C PRO A 4 9.69 -12.18 30.57
N TYR A 5 9.97 -11.91 29.29
CA TYR A 5 9.07 -11.26 28.36
C TYR A 5 8.52 -12.15 27.24
N GLN A 6 8.80 -13.45 27.23
CA GLN A 6 8.10 -14.38 26.36
C GLN A 6 6.69 -14.69 26.89
N LYS A 7 5.85 -13.71 27.06
CA LYS A 7 4.41 -13.96 26.99
C LYS A 7 4.11 -14.21 25.52
N ILE A 8 3.94 -15.48 25.17
CA ILE A 8 3.35 -15.88 23.88
C ILE A 8 2.03 -15.08 23.75
N LEU A 9 1.94 -14.24 22.73
CA LEU A 9 0.70 -13.55 22.41
C LEU A 9 -0.36 -14.62 22.16
N PRO A 10 -1.50 -14.58 22.85
CA PRO A 10 -2.57 -15.54 22.57
C PRO A 10 -2.99 -15.33 21.12
N LEU A 11 -2.78 -16.33 20.27
CA LEU A 11 -3.15 -16.33 18.85
C LEU A 11 -4.66 -16.52 18.62
N GLU A 12 -5.42 -16.78 19.70
CA GLU A 12 -6.86 -16.98 19.66
C GLU A 12 -7.56 -15.73 20.17
N PHE A 13 -8.02 -14.93 19.23
CA PHE A 13 -8.97 -13.86 19.53
C PHE A 13 -10.12 -13.92 18.51
N GLU A 14 -11.26 -14.36 18.97
CA GLU A 14 -12.53 -14.09 18.32
C GLU A 14 -12.73 -12.57 18.29
N ASN A 15 -13.10 -12.06 17.14
CA ASN A 15 -13.39 -10.70 16.74
C ASN A 15 -13.73 -9.73 17.90
N PRO A 16 -12.78 -9.16 18.63
CA PRO A 16 -13.08 -8.25 19.70
C PRO A 16 -13.43 -6.89 19.16
N ASP A 17 -14.40 -6.25 19.77
CA ASP A 17 -14.72 -4.84 19.53
C ASP A 17 -13.44 -4.00 19.55
N SER A 18 -13.24 -3.16 18.54
CA SER A 18 -12.01 -2.40 18.31
C SER A 18 -11.54 -1.58 19.53
N ASN A 19 -12.46 -1.26 20.45
CA ASN A 19 -12.19 -0.54 21.68
C ASN A 19 -11.62 -1.42 22.81
N GLN A 20 -11.85 -2.74 22.81
CA GLN A 20 -11.31 -3.65 23.83
C GLN A 20 -9.84 -4.02 23.61
N LEU A 21 -9.32 -3.82 22.39
CA LEU A 21 -7.95 -4.17 22.01
C LEU A 21 -6.89 -3.17 22.53
N LEU A 22 -7.32 -2.04 23.03
CA LEU A 22 -6.47 -0.98 23.58
C LEU A 22 -6.39 -1.00 25.12
N THR A 23 -6.67 -2.15 25.75
CA THR A 23 -6.45 -2.30 27.18
C THR A 23 -4.97 -2.16 27.54
N GLU A 24 -4.69 -1.80 28.78
CA GLU A 24 -3.32 -1.46 29.24
C GLU A 24 -2.24 -2.50 28.95
N SER A 25 -2.58 -3.79 28.96
CA SER A 25 -1.68 -4.90 28.63
C SER A 25 -1.23 -4.91 27.16
N TYR A 26 -1.90 -4.18 26.27
CA TYR A 26 -1.59 -4.09 24.85
C TYR A 26 -1.01 -2.73 24.43
N LYS A 27 -0.78 -1.80 25.35
CA LYS A 27 -0.22 -0.47 25.04
C LYS A 27 1.09 -0.54 24.26
N THR A 28 1.98 -1.44 24.67
CA THR A 28 3.27 -1.65 23.98
C THR A 28 3.09 -2.24 22.57
N LEU A 29 2.11 -3.11 22.39
CA LEU A 29 1.79 -3.72 21.09
C LEU A 29 1.00 -2.77 20.19
N GLY A 30 0.37 -1.76 20.78
CA GLY A 30 -0.36 -0.72 20.04
C GLY A 30 0.55 0.07 19.11
N ALA A 31 1.77 0.41 19.54
CA ALA A 31 2.74 1.14 18.73
C ALA A 31 3.16 0.41 17.45
N LEU A 32 3.19 -0.94 17.48
CA LEU A 32 3.51 -1.79 16.34
C LEU A 32 2.28 -2.24 15.55
N HIS A 33 1.09 -1.86 16.00
CA HIS A 33 -0.19 -2.31 15.43
C HIS A 33 -0.32 -3.82 15.26
N SER A 34 0.25 -4.61 16.18
CA SER A 34 0.24 -6.08 16.13
C SER A 34 -1.17 -6.66 16.03
N VAL A 35 -2.19 -5.93 16.47
CA VAL A 35 -3.60 -6.29 16.31
C VAL A 35 -4.00 -6.44 14.85
N LEU A 36 -3.40 -5.70 13.94
CA LEU A 36 -3.69 -5.77 12.50
C LEU A 36 -3.20 -7.09 11.89
N CYS A 37 -2.22 -7.74 12.53
CA CYS A 37 -1.66 -9.02 12.06
C CYS A 37 -2.64 -10.20 12.24
N ARG A 38 -3.71 -10.02 12.98
CA ARG A 38 -4.66 -11.11 13.26
C ARG A 38 -5.34 -11.61 12.01
N GLY A 39 -5.23 -12.94 11.80
CA GLY A 39 -5.80 -13.61 10.64
C GLY A 39 -5.25 -13.11 9.30
N ILE A 40 -4.10 -12.44 9.30
CA ILE A 40 -3.29 -12.18 8.11
C ILE A 40 -2.32 -13.34 7.95
N GLU A 41 -2.16 -13.81 6.73
CA GLU A 41 -1.14 -14.77 6.37
C GLU A 41 0.20 -14.06 6.12
N PHE A 42 1.29 -14.75 6.45
CA PHE A 42 2.64 -14.23 6.31
C PHE A 42 3.50 -15.16 5.48
N THR A 43 4.46 -14.59 4.75
CA THR A 43 5.45 -15.38 4.02
C THR A 43 6.33 -16.18 4.99
N SER A 44 6.77 -17.37 4.57
CA SER A 44 7.55 -18.26 5.43
C SER A 44 8.98 -17.77 5.71
N LYS A 45 9.57 -17.03 4.75
CA LYS A 45 10.98 -16.65 4.80
C LYS A 45 11.22 -15.43 5.69
N ASN A 46 10.58 -14.31 5.40
CA ASN A 46 10.82 -13.05 6.09
C ASN A 46 9.57 -12.49 6.80
N GLN A 47 8.49 -13.25 6.82
CA GLN A 47 7.24 -12.92 7.51
C GLN A 47 6.63 -11.57 7.06
N PHE A 48 6.69 -11.29 5.77
CA PHE A 48 5.91 -10.20 5.22
C PHE A 48 4.44 -10.59 5.12
N PRO A 49 3.51 -9.66 5.41
CA PRO A 49 2.08 -9.90 5.18
C PRO A 49 1.81 -10.26 3.72
N ILE A 50 0.97 -11.28 3.47
CA ILE A 50 0.56 -11.67 2.13
C ILE A 50 -0.65 -10.82 1.74
N VAL A 51 -0.54 -10.16 0.60
CA VAL A 51 -1.58 -9.34 -0.01
C VAL A 51 -2.25 -10.17 -1.11
N GLU A 52 -3.59 -10.23 -1.07
CA GLU A 52 -4.37 -10.98 -2.05
C GLU A 52 -4.32 -10.34 -3.45
N PRO A 53 -4.35 -11.16 -4.53
CA PRO A 53 -4.39 -10.64 -5.88
C PRO A 53 -5.71 -9.91 -6.18
N TYR A 54 -5.64 -8.93 -7.07
CA TYR A 54 -6.79 -8.22 -7.60
C TYR A 54 -6.97 -8.51 -9.09
N SER A 55 -8.16 -8.93 -9.47
CA SER A 55 -8.54 -9.23 -10.87
C SER A 55 -9.84 -8.56 -11.30
N GLY A 56 -10.28 -7.54 -10.55
CA GLY A 56 -11.51 -6.80 -10.82
C GLY A 56 -11.38 -5.77 -11.94
N ASN A 57 -12.37 -4.90 -12.05
CA ASN A 57 -12.43 -3.87 -13.08
C ASN A 57 -11.32 -2.82 -12.92
N ILE A 58 -10.94 -2.22 -14.06
CA ILE A 58 -10.04 -1.07 -14.11
C ILE A 58 -10.82 0.19 -13.73
N PRO A 59 -10.40 0.96 -12.71
CA PRO A 59 -11.06 2.20 -12.33
C PRO A 59 -10.89 3.28 -13.41
N GLU A 60 -11.91 4.11 -13.58
CA GLU A 60 -11.87 5.19 -14.57
C GLU A 60 -11.07 6.42 -14.07
N MET A 61 -11.09 6.67 -12.78
CA MET A 61 -10.52 7.90 -12.20
C MET A 61 -9.77 7.64 -10.90
N PHE A 62 -8.61 8.28 -10.75
CA PHE A 62 -7.82 8.30 -9.53
C PHE A 62 -8.03 9.60 -8.75
N CYS A 63 -8.14 9.50 -7.44
CA CYS A 63 -8.19 10.64 -6.55
C CYS A 63 -7.43 10.36 -5.24
N SER A 64 -6.66 11.32 -4.77
CA SER A 64 -5.97 11.19 -3.49
C SER A 64 -6.97 11.00 -2.34
N VAL A 65 -6.69 10.06 -1.44
CA VAL A 65 -7.49 9.81 -0.21
C VAL A 65 -7.75 11.09 0.57
N HIS A 66 -6.77 12.00 0.63
CA HIS A 66 -6.90 13.27 1.32
C HIS A 66 -8.00 14.16 0.74
N ARG A 67 -8.13 14.20 -0.59
CA ARG A 67 -9.16 14.97 -1.29
C ARG A 67 -10.53 14.32 -1.20
N LEU A 68 -10.59 12.98 -1.24
CA LEU A 68 -11.82 12.23 -1.17
C LEU A 68 -12.56 12.38 0.15
N ARG A 69 -11.86 12.60 1.26
CA ARG A 69 -12.48 12.79 2.58
C ARG A 69 -13.47 13.96 2.64
N LYS A 70 -13.40 14.88 1.68
CA LYS A 70 -14.28 16.05 1.58
C LYS A 70 -15.42 15.85 0.55
N LYS A 71 -15.48 14.68 -0.10
CA LYS A 71 -16.47 14.39 -1.13
C LYS A 71 -17.67 13.65 -0.53
N PRO A 72 -18.90 13.88 -1.07
CA PRO A 72 -20.07 13.13 -0.65
C PRO A 72 -19.95 11.65 -1.04
N ASP A 73 -20.54 10.76 -0.25
CA ASP A 73 -20.49 9.32 -0.42
C ASP A 73 -20.98 8.86 -1.81
N SER A 74 -21.92 9.58 -2.42
CA SER A 74 -22.46 9.26 -3.75
C SER A 74 -21.42 9.25 -4.86
N LEU A 75 -20.32 10.00 -4.70
CA LEU A 75 -19.25 10.08 -5.70
C LEU A 75 -18.15 9.03 -5.46
N LEU A 76 -18.13 8.32 -4.33
CA LEU A 76 -17.02 7.46 -3.96
C LEU A 76 -16.96 6.15 -4.77
N ARG A 77 -18.09 5.65 -5.27
CA ARG A 77 -18.19 4.32 -5.90
C ARG A 77 -17.44 4.18 -7.22
N GLY A 78 -17.35 5.26 -8.01
CA GLY A 78 -16.65 5.26 -9.32
C GLY A 78 -15.17 5.64 -9.24
N ILE A 79 -14.67 5.96 -8.06
CA ILE A 79 -13.34 6.52 -7.86
C ILE A 79 -12.39 5.48 -7.28
N CYS A 80 -11.13 5.54 -7.73
CA CYS A 80 -10.01 4.86 -7.11
C CYS A 80 -9.26 5.82 -6.18
N ALA A 81 -9.28 5.52 -4.88
CA ALA A 81 -8.52 6.27 -3.89
C ALA A 81 -7.06 5.83 -3.90
N HIS A 82 -6.12 6.79 -3.95
CA HIS A 82 -4.69 6.50 -3.88
C HIS A 82 -4.01 7.24 -2.73
N TYR A 83 -2.90 6.65 -2.25
CA TYR A 83 -2.04 7.20 -1.20
C TYR A 83 -0.75 7.84 -1.75
N TYR A 84 -0.65 8.12 -3.05
CA TYR A 84 0.49 8.79 -3.68
C TYR A 84 0.57 10.27 -3.26
N THR A 85 1.01 10.47 -2.03
CA THR A 85 1.07 11.76 -1.33
C THR A 85 2.17 11.69 -0.26
N SER A 86 2.44 12.78 0.46
CA SER A 86 3.43 12.76 1.55
C SER A 86 3.01 11.78 2.66
N ASP A 87 3.99 11.13 3.28
CA ASP A 87 3.78 10.17 4.38
C ASP A 87 2.96 10.76 5.53
N SER A 88 3.10 12.06 5.80
CA SER A 88 2.30 12.77 6.81
C SER A 88 0.78 12.71 6.56
N ASN A 89 0.35 12.56 5.31
CA ASN A 89 -1.05 12.35 4.96
C ASN A 89 -1.49 10.88 5.08
N ILE A 90 -0.54 9.94 5.10
CA ILE A 90 -0.79 8.50 5.23
C ILE A 90 -0.77 8.07 6.71
N GLU A 91 0.10 8.68 7.53
CA GLU A 91 0.23 8.37 8.95
C GLU A 91 -1.10 8.32 9.74
N PRO A 92 -2.10 9.17 9.51
CA PRO A 92 -3.40 9.04 10.19
C PRO A 92 -4.10 7.71 9.93
N PHE A 93 -3.92 7.10 8.74
CA PHE A 93 -4.50 5.80 8.39
C PHE A 93 -3.78 4.66 9.11
N TRP A 94 -2.48 4.78 9.29
CA TRP A 94 -1.68 3.88 10.10
C TRP A 94 -2.04 4.00 11.58
N ASN A 95 -2.07 5.23 12.13
CA ASN A 95 -2.29 5.47 13.54
C ASN A 95 -3.73 5.12 13.98
N TYR A 96 -4.71 5.23 13.08
CA TYR A 96 -6.13 4.99 13.39
C TYR A 96 -6.80 4.11 12.31
N PRO A 97 -6.30 2.88 12.04
CA PRO A 97 -6.73 2.07 10.90
C PRO A 97 -8.23 1.74 10.94
N PHE A 98 -8.78 1.41 12.10
CA PHE A 98 -10.20 1.08 12.27
C PHE A 98 -11.13 2.28 12.02
N ARG A 99 -10.68 3.48 12.34
CA ARG A 99 -11.45 4.72 12.14
C ARG A 99 -11.79 4.97 10.67
N TYR A 100 -10.87 4.62 9.78
CA TYR A 100 -11.05 4.86 8.35
C TYR A 100 -11.69 3.70 7.61
N LEU A 101 -11.75 2.51 8.20
CA LEU A 101 -12.20 1.29 7.55
C LEU A 101 -13.62 1.41 6.97
N GLN A 102 -14.58 1.93 7.75
CA GLN A 102 -15.96 2.10 7.30
C GLN A 102 -16.10 3.04 6.11
N TRP A 103 -15.29 4.09 6.08
CA TRP A 103 -15.27 5.04 4.97
C TRP A 103 -14.58 4.43 3.73
N LEU A 104 -13.47 3.73 3.90
CA LEU A 104 -12.76 3.05 2.80
C LEU A 104 -13.63 2.01 2.10
N ARG A 105 -14.48 1.29 2.84
CA ARG A 105 -15.45 0.33 2.27
C ARG A 105 -16.48 0.94 1.32
N LYS A 106 -16.73 2.25 1.42
CA LYS A 106 -17.65 2.96 0.54
C LYS A 106 -17.01 3.38 -0.77
N ILE A 107 -15.68 3.36 -0.86
CA ILE A 107 -14.93 3.76 -2.05
C ILE A 107 -14.91 2.58 -3.02
N GLY A 108 -15.12 2.85 -4.31
CA GLY A 108 -15.18 1.80 -5.32
C GLY A 108 -13.89 1.01 -5.43
N TYR A 109 -12.74 1.70 -5.37
CA TYR A 109 -11.41 1.10 -5.43
C TYR A 109 -10.45 1.85 -4.50
N VAL A 110 -9.57 1.12 -3.83
CA VAL A 110 -8.54 1.69 -2.96
C VAL A 110 -7.20 1.08 -3.35
N ILE A 111 -6.20 1.91 -3.60
CA ILE A 111 -4.82 1.45 -3.82
C ILE A 111 -4.14 1.25 -2.45
N SER A 112 -3.22 0.32 -2.35
CA SER A 112 -2.38 0.09 -1.16
C SER A 112 -1.79 1.39 -0.63
N THR A 113 -1.55 1.47 0.67
CA THR A 113 -0.76 2.57 1.24
C THR A 113 0.63 2.62 0.58
N ASP A 114 1.20 3.81 0.49
CA ASP A 114 2.48 4.06 -0.20
C ASP A 114 3.42 4.85 0.71
N PHE A 115 3.76 4.27 1.88
CA PHE A 115 4.84 4.80 2.71
C PHE A 115 6.13 4.73 1.94
N SER A 116 6.83 5.86 1.91
CA SER A 116 7.99 6.07 1.05
C SER A 116 9.15 5.13 1.36
N ILE A 117 9.78 4.60 0.30
CA ILE A 117 10.99 3.78 0.36
C ILE A 117 12.08 4.53 -0.42
N TYR A 118 12.80 5.44 0.25
CA TYR A 118 13.86 6.21 -0.40
C TYR A 118 15.18 5.45 -0.41
N THR A 119 15.97 5.63 -1.45
CA THR A 119 17.28 4.97 -1.63
C THR A 119 18.25 5.28 -0.48
N ASN A 120 18.20 6.48 0.10
CA ASN A 120 19.07 6.94 1.19
C ASN A 120 18.59 6.56 2.61
N MET A 121 17.46 5.87 2.75
CA MET A 121 17.06 5.29 4.03
C MET A 121 17.93 4.09 4.37
N VAL A 122 18.15 3.84 5.67
CA VAL A 122 18.75 2.56 6.12
C VAL A 122 17.79 1.39 5.87
N LEU A 123 18.34 0.20 5.63
CA LEU A 123 17.55 -0.97 5.20
C LEU A 123 16.35 -1.24 6.10
N ILE A 124 16.51 -1.19 7.42
CA ILE A 124 15.41 -1.45 8.37
C ILE A 124 14.24 -0.47 8.21
N GLN A 125 14.51 0.80 7.91
CA GLN A 125 13.44 1.78 7.64
C GLN A 125 12.71 1.46 6.34
N LYS A 126 13.43 1.06 5.30
CA LYS A 126 12.86 0.63 4.02
C LYS A 126 11.96 -0.60 4.21
N LEU A 127 12.45 -1.61 4.92
CA LEU A 127 11.70 -2.84 5.21
C LEU A 127 10.50 -2.57 6.11
N TRP A 128 10.62 -1.66 7.09
CA TRP A 128 9.50 -1.25 7.94
C TRP A 128 8.38 -0.60 7.12
N ASN A 129 8.70 0.32 6.21
CA ASN A 129 7.71 0.94 5.33
C ASN A 129 7.10 -0.09 4.36
N SER A 130 7.92 -0.98 3.79
CA SER A 130 7.45 -2.10 2.97
C SER A 130 6.50 -3.02 3.75
N PHE A 131 6.81 -3.33 5.01
CA PHE A 131 5.95 -4.10 5.90
C PHE A 131 4.62 -3.37 6.17
N ARG A 132 4.67 -2.07 6.53
CA ARG A 132 3.46 -1.27 6.79
C ARG A 132 2.52 -1.24 5.58
N ASN A 133 3.08 -1.05 4.37
CA ASN A 133 2.31 -1.04 3.13
C ASN A 133 1.55 -2.34 2.92
N LYS A 134 2.20 -3.48 3.13
CA LYS A 134 1.59 -4.80 2.98
C LYS A 134 0.60 -5.11 4.11
N LEU A 135 0.95 -4.79 5.36
CA LEU A 135 0.07 -5.05 6.50
C LEU A 135 -1.24 -4.29 6.38
N MET A 136 -1.19 -3.01 6.04
CA MET A 136 -2.39 -2.20 5.81
C MET A 136 -3.22 -2.73 4.65
N SER A 137 -2.56 -3.18 3.58
CA SER A 137 -3.24 -3.75 2.41
C SER A 137 -4.00 -5.02 2.77
N ALA A 138 -3.32 -6.00 3.38
CA ALA A 138 -3.92 -7.25 3.80
C ALA A 138 -5.05 -7.03 4.83
N PHE A 139 -4.83 -6.11 5.79
CA PHE A 139 -5.87 -5.73 6.75
C PHE A 139 -7.10 -5.13 6.08
N TYR A 140 -6.94 -4.24 5.11
CA TYR A 140 -8.07 -3.64 4.39
C TYR A 140 -8.80 -4.66 3.53
N GLN A 141 -8.10 -5.54 2.80
CA GLN A 141 -8.70 -6.62 2.02
C GLN A 141 -9.52 -7.55 2.90
N ARG A 142 -8.94 -8.05 4.00
CA ARG A 142 -9.62 -8.91 4.97
C ARG A 142 -10.90 -8.27 5.52
N ASN A 143 -10.92 -6.97 5.62
CA ASN A 143 -12.08 -6.21 6.12
C ASN A 143 -12.99 -5.67 5.02
N GLY A 144 -12.96 -6.23 3.81
CA GLY A 144 -13.90 -5.96 2.74
C GLY A 144 -13.70 -4.63 2.01
N VAL A 145 -12.50 -4.06 2.06
CA VAL A 145 -12.11 -2.95 1.18
C VAL A 145 -11.69 -3.52 -0.18
N ASN A 146 -12.24 -2.99 -1.26
CA ASN A 146 -11.87 -3.37 -2.62
C ASN A 146 -10.50 -2.76 -2.98
N LEU A 147 -9.43 -3.47 -2.62
CA LEU A 147 -8.06 -2.96 -2.64
C LEU A 147 -7.26 -3.51 -3.83
N ILE A 148 -6.57 -2.60 -4.51
CA ILE A 148 -5.64 -2.87 -5.59
C ILE A 148 -4.21 -2.84 -5.03
N PRO A 149 -3.42 -3.92 -5.15
CA PRO A 149 -2.04 -3.97 -4.70
C PRO A 149 -1.16 -2.94 -5.40
N ALA A 150 -0.27 -2.28 -4.64
CA ALA A 150 0.65 -1.28 -5.18
C ALA A 150 2.07 -1.52 -4.65
N PRO A 151 2.85 -2.40 -5.30
CA PRO A 151 4.24 -2.63 -4.93
C PRO A 151 5.08 -1.36 -5.11
N SER A 152 5.99 -1.13 -4.18
CA SER A 152 6.98 -0.05 -4.21
C SER A 152 8.36 -0.58 -3.85
N TRP A 153 9.40 0.11 -4.28
CA TRP A 153 10.80 -0.28 -4.10
C TRP A 153 11.72 0.93 -3.93
N GLY A 154 12.89 0.72 -3.32
CA GLY A 154 13.90 1.75 -3.13
C GLY A 154 15.18 1.49 -3.94
N ASP A 155 15.72 0.28 -3.87
CA ASP A 155 16.96 -0.13 -4.52
C ASP A 155 16.85 -1.56 -5.04
N LEU A 156 17.76 -1.95 -5.95
CA LEU A 156 17.75 -3.30 -6.53
C LEU A 156 18.32 -4.37 -5.59
N ASP A 157 19.25 -4.01 -4.72
CA ASP A 157 19.92 -4.98 -3.85
C ASP A 157 18.94 -5.74 -2.94
N ASN A 158 17.80 -5.11 -2.67
CA ASN A 158 16.77 -5.65 -1.79
C ASN A 158 15.42 -5.87 -2.50
N ILE A 159 15.41 -5.89 -3.83
CA ILE A 159 14.16 -5.93 -4.62
C ILE A 159 13.27 -7.14 -4.27
N GLU A 160 13.87 -8.32 -4.05
CA GLU A 160 13.13 -9.51 -3.65
C GLU A 160 12.39 -9.32 -2.31
N LEU A 161 13.01 -8.64 -1.34
CA LEU A 161 12.39 -8.32 -0.05
C LEU A 161 11.23 -7.32 -0.21
N TYR A 162 11.37 -6.34 -1.11
CA TYR A 162 10.28 -5.41 -1.39
C TYR A 162 9.13 -6.09 -2.10
N MET A 163 9.39 -7.06 -2.97
CA MET A 163 8.35 -7.79 -3.70
C MET A 163 7.74 -8.94 -2.91
N GLU A 164 8.42 -9.48 -1.88
CA GLU A 164 7.89 -10.56 -1.04
C GLU A 164 6.57 -10.15 -0.38
N GLY A 165 5.56 -11.01 -0.47
CA GLY A 165 4.21 -10.77 0.05
C GLY A 165 3.26 -10.01 -0.89
N TRP A 166 3.76 -9.40 -1.98
CA TRP A 166 2.90 -8.91 -3.03
C TRP A 166 2.43 -10.03 -3.96
N PRO A 167 1.20 -9.97 -4.48
CA PRO A 167 0.65 -11.04 -5.32
C PRO A 167 1.30 -11.09 -6.71
N LYS A 168 1.45 -12.31 -7.23
CA LYS A 168 1.77 -12.56 -8.64
C LYS A 168 0.51 -12.60 -9.48
N ASP A 169 0.66 -12.44 -10.79
CA ASP A 169 -0.42 -12.57 -11.77
C ASP A 169 -1.67 -11.72 -11.41
N SER A 170 -1.43 -10.53 -10.87
CA SER A 170 -2.44 -9.59 -10.38
C SER A 170 -2.47 -8.31 -11.21
N LEU A 171 -3.62 -7.65 -11.26
CA LEU A 171 -3.67 -6.23 -11.57
C LEU A 171 -3.06 -5.47 -10.39
N ILE A 172 -2.11 -4.58 -10.67
CA ILE A 172 -1.38 -3.79 -9.67
C ILE A 172 -1.40 -2.31 -10.03
N ALA A 173 -1.08 -1.46 -9.07
CA ALA A 173 -0.84 -0.03 -9.32
C ALA A 173 0.62 0.33 -9.07
N VAL A 174 1.19 1.20 -9.91
CA VAL A 174 2.58 1.65 -9.81
C VAL A 174 2.66 3.16 -9.98
N ASN A 175 3.50 3.80 -9.18
CA ASN A 175 3.63 5.25 -9.09
C ASN A 175 5.05 5.73 -9.43
N SER A 176 5.16 6.85 -10.14
CA SER A 176 6.44 7.57 -10.35
C SER A 176 6.45 8.99 -9.79
N THR A 177 5.48 9.31 -8.95
CA THR A 177 5.45 10.64 -8.31
C THR A 177 6.67 10.79 -7.39
N GLY A 178 7.35 11.92 -7.48
CA GLY A 178 8.54 12.19 -6.66
C GLY A 178 9.88 11.80 -7.29
N ILE A 179 9.90 11.02 -8.38
CA ILE A 179 11.16 10.66 -9.08
C ILE A 179 11.74 11.86 -9.85
N GLY A 180 10.90 12.83 -10.18
CA GLY A 180 11.30 14.10 -10.76
C GLY A 180 11.92 14.00 -12.15
N GLN A 181 12.82 14.97 -12.45
CA GLN A 181 13.55 15.05 -13.71
C GLN A 181 14.97 14.44 -13.61
N ASP A 182 15.35 13.97 -12.44
CA ASP A 182 16.67 13.39 -12.22
C ASP A 182 16.84 12.08 -12.99
N LYS A 183 17.87 12.02 -13.84
CA LYS A 183 18.11 10.86 -14.70
C LYS A 183 18.51 9.62 -13.91
N GLN A 184 19.26 9.79 -12.82
CA GLN A 184 19.69 8.68 -11.99
C GLN A 184 18.50 8.06 -11.24
N CYS A 185 17.62 8.90 -10.68
CA CYS A 185 16.39 8.43 -10.03
C CYS A 185 15.48 7.69 -11.02
N ARG A 186 15.39 8.16 -12.27
CA ARG A 186 14.62 7.48 -13.31
C ARG A 186 15.19 6.11 -13.67
N HIS A 187 16.52 6.01 -13.76
CA HIS A 187 17.18 4.75 -14.07
C HIS A 187 16.93 3.72 -12.97
N ILE A 188 17.20 4.08 -11.72
CA ILE A 188 16.92 3.21 -10.56
C ILE A 188 15.46 2.76 -10.53
N TRP A 189 14.53 3.68 -10.82
CA TRP A 189 13.11 3.34 -10.86
C TRP A 189 12.78 2.34 -11.96
N LEU A 190 13.31 2.53 -13.19
CA LEU A 190 13.09 1.62 -14.32
C LEU A 190 13.68 0.24 -14.06
N ASP A 191 14.88 0.16 -13.49
CA ASP A 191 15.50 -1.12 -13.15
C ASP A 191 14.63 -1.89 -12.14
N GLY A 192 14.13 -1.20 -11.11
CA GLY A 192 13.19 -1.79 -10.16
C GLY A 192 11.84 -2.16 -10.80
N TYR A 193 11.36 -1.36 -11.74
CA TYR A 193 10.15 -1.66 -12.50
C TYR A 193 10.27 -2.96 -13.30
N TYR A 194 11.38 -3.16 -14.00
CA TYR A 194 11.61 -4.41 -14.73
C TYR A 194 11.79 -5.61 -13.80
N ALA A 195 12.53 -5.45 -12.72
CA ALA A 195 12.67 -6.51 -11.71
C ALA A 195 11.31 -6.88 -11.09
N MET A 196 10.45 -5.91 -10.81
CA MET A 196 9.07 -6.14 -10.34
C MET A 196 8.25 -6.90 -11.39
N LEU A 197 8.36 -6.57 -12.69
CA LEU A 197 7.68 -7.29 -13.77
C LEU A 197 8.10 -8.78 -13.82
N ASP A 198 9.39 -9.04 -13.66
CA ASP A 198 9.94 -10.42 -13.69
C ASP A 198 9.49 -11.24 -12.48
N ILE A 199 9.42 -10.62 -11.30
CA ILE A 199 9.07 -11.29 -10.04
C ILE A 199 7.56 -11.50 -9.92
N LEU A 200 6.76 -10.46 -10.16
CA LEU A 200 5.31 -10.47 -9.91
C LEU A 200 4.48 -10.84 -11.14
N LYS A 201 4.99 -10.66 -12.35
CA LYS A 201 4.30 -10.97 -13.63
C LYS A 201 2.88 -10.39 -13.68
N PRO A 202 2.70 -9.07 -13.46
CA PRO A 202 1.37 -8.49 -13.37
C PRO A 202 0.59 -8.67 -14.69
N ILE A 203 -0.71 -8.95 -14.56
CA ILE A 203 -1.60 -9.06 -15.73
C ILE A 203 -1.95 -7.69 -16.31
N HIS A 204 -1.97 -6.66 -15.46
CA HIS A 204 -2.21 -5.27 -15.86
C HIS A 204 -1.66 -4.29 -14.82
N ILE A 205 -1.27 -3.09 -15.27
CA ILE A 205 -0.65 -2.05 -14.45
C ILE A 205 -1.45 -0.76 -14.52
N LEU A 206 -1.94 -0.28 -13.38
CA LEU A 206 -2.50 1.05 -13.25
C LEU A 206 -1.35 2.03 -12.97
N ARG A 207 -0.97 2.78 -13.96
CA ARG A 207 0.23 3.61 -13.93
C ARG A 207 -0.12 5.05 -13.56
N TYR A 208 0.31 5.52 -12.39
CA TYR A 208 0.07 6.88 -11.92
C TYR A 208 1.33 7.75 -12.03
N GLY A 209 1.16 8.97 -12.52
CA GLY A 209 2.25 9.93 -12.67
C GLY A 209 2.73 10.10 -14.12
N ALA A 210 3.98 10.57 -14.30
CA ALA A 210 4.55 10.78 -15.61
C ALA A 210 4.99 9.45 -16.25
N TYR A 211 4.71 9.31 -17.54
CA TYR A 211 5.25 8.20 -18.34
C TYR A 211 6.78 8.30 -18.41
N MET A 212 7.44 7.17 -18.33
CA MET A 212 8.88 7.04 -18.59
C MET A 212 9.10 6.16 -19.82
N GLU A 213 10.04 6.59 -20.66
CA GLU A 213 10.45 5.80 -21.81
C GLU A 213 10.99 4.45 -21.33
N GLY A 214 10.57 3.37 -21.99
CA GLY A 214 10.88 1.99 -21.59
C GLY A 214 9.77 1.28 -20.82
N GLU A 215 8.75 1.95 -20.30
CA GLU A 215 7.64 1.27 -19.64
C GLU A 215 6.79 0.42 -20.59
N ARG A 216 6.22 -0.68 -20.08
CA ARG A 216 5.31 -1.59 -20.80
C ARG A 216 3.92 -0.94 -20.97
N LYS A 217 3.71 -0.30 -22.13
CA LYS A 217 2.42 0.34 -22.47
C LYS A 217 1.31 -0.65 -22.80
N ASP A 218 1.68 -1.80 -23.32
CA ASP A 218 0.78 -2.85 -23.78
C ASP A 218 -0.07 -3.47 -22.65
N ILE A 219 0.42 -3.43 -21.43
CA ILE A 219 -0.27 -3.90 -20.22
C ILE A 219 -0.60 -2.78 -19.22
N SER A 220 -0.55 -1.51 -19.65
CA SER A 220 -0.69 -0.38 -18.71
C SER A 220 -1.81 0.58 -19.08
N THR A 221 -2.56 1.02 -18.07
CA THR A 221 -3.48 2.17 -18.15
C THR A 221 -2.88 3.33 -17.38
N TYR A 222 -2.75 4.49 -18.03
CA TYR A 222 -2.10 5.68 -17.48
C TYR A 222 -3.09 6.65 -16.87
N TYR A 223 -2.79 7.10 -15.66
CA TYR A 223 -3.54 8.12 -14.94
C TYR A 223 -2.64 9.34 -14.69
N PRO A 224 -3.04 10.53 -15.13
CA PRO A 224 -2.25 11.74 -14.95
C PRO A 224 -2.17 12.11 -13.47
N ASN A 225 -1.06 12.77 -13.09
CA ASN A 225 -0.92 13.30 -11.73
C ASN A 225 -1.83 14.50 -11.50
N ASN A 226 -3.00 14.27 -10.94
CA ASN A 226 -4.04 15.25 -10.66
C ASN A 226 -3.73 16.12 -9.42
N ASN A 227 -2.62 15.88 -8.74
CA ASN A 227 -2.19 16.67 -7.58
C ASN A 227 -1.44 17.96 -7.98
N LYS A 228 -1.12 18.15 -9.27
CA LYS A 228 -0.50 19.40 -9.75
C LYS A 228 -1.48 20.58 -9.60
N PRO A 229 -0.98 21.76 -9.15
CA PRO A 229 -1.79 22.97 -9.15
C PRO A 229 -2.35 23.25 -10.55
N GLY A 230 -3.65 23.54 -10.66
CA GLY A 230 -4.31 23.85 -11.93
C GLY A 230 -5.02 22.69 -12.63
N TYR A 231 -4.85 21.43 -12.18
CA TYR A 231 -5.64 20.33 -12.71
C TYR A 231 -7.07 20.41 -12.16
N ARG A 232 -8.05 20.72 -13.03
CA ARG A 232 -9.47 20.66 -12.71
C ARG A 232 -9.99 19.29 -13.12
N TYR A 233 -10.63 18.57 -12.21
CA TYR A 233 -11.46 17.40 -12.57
C TYR A 233 -12.53 17.91 -13.55
N GLY A 234 -12.69 17.27 -14.70
CA GLY A 234 -13.49 17.67 -15.81
C GLY A 234 -14.81 18.35 -15.43
N SER A 235 -15.07 19.46 -16.08
CA SER A 235 -16.37 20.14 -16.13
C SER A 235 -17.41 19.27 -16.77
#